data_839a1bc852bf2438bcc27c05c08e3ba6
#
_entry.id   839a1bc852bf2438bcc27c05c08e3ba6
#
_cell.length_a   1.000
_cell.length_b   1.000
_cell.length_c   1.000
_cell.angle_alpha   90.00
_cell.angle_beta   90.00
_cell.angle_gamma   90.00
#
_symmetry.space_group_name_H-M   'P 1'
#
loop_
_entity.id
_entity.type
_entity.pdbx_description
1 polymer ?
#
loop_
_entity_poly.entity_id
_entity_poly.type
_entity_poly.pdbx_seq_one_letter_code
_entity_poly.pdbx_strand_id
1 'polypeptide(L)' 'NLKIGEDVITDSGIYGRVTSISDDTVTLVLKNGEIKIKTSFINSIS' A
#
# COMPACT_ATOMS: atom_id res chain seq x y z
N ASN A 1 -1.63 11.18 5.28
CA ASN A 1 -2.71 10.20 5.26
C ASN A 1 -2.79 9.51 3.92
N LEU A 2 -3.02 8.21 3.96
CA LEU A 2 -3.12 7.41 2.74
C LEU A 2 -4.46 7.63 2.06
N LYS A 3 -4.42 7.60 0.73
CA LYS A 3 -5.63 7.72 -0.07
C LYS A 3 -5.64 6.65 -1.14
N ILE A 4 -6.83 6.22 -1.51
CA ILE A 4 -6.98 5.27 -2.61
C ILE A 4 -6.46 5.91 -3.89
N GLY A 5 -5.67 5.16 -4.64
CA GLY A 5 -5.07 5.64 -5.88
C GLY A 5 -3.65 6.16 -5.73
N GLU A 6 -3.14 6.24 -4.51
CA GLU A 6 -1.76 6.69 -4.29
C GLU A 6 -0.76 5.57 -4.48
N ASP A 7 0.42 5.91 -4.96
CA ASP A 7 1.53 4.98 -5.03
C ASP A 7 2.33 5.07 -3.75
N VAL A 8 2.66 3.92 -3.17
CA VAL A 8 3.37 3.88 -1.90
C VAL A 8 4.52 2.89 -1.98
N ILE A 9 5.43 3.01 -1.02
CA ILE A 9 6.56 2.11 -0.88
C ILE A 9 6.51 1.53 0.53
N THR A 10 6.59 0.20 0.63
CA THR A 10 6.59 -0.47 1.94
C THR A 10 7.99 -0.46 2.55
N ASP A 11 8.06 -0.83 3.83
CA ASP A 11 9.34 -0.94 4.52
C ASP A 11 10.27 -1.94 3.86
N SER A 12 9.73 -2.95 3.22
CA SER A 12 10.55 -3.95 2.52
C SER A 12 10.91 -3.54 1.11
N GLY A 13 10.53 -2.33 0.69
CA GLY A 13 10.92 -1.82 -0.62
C GLY A 13 9.97 -2.19 -1.74
N ILE A 14 8.77 -2.64 -1.41
CA ILE A 14 7.79 -3.02 -2.42
C ILE A 14 7.00 -1.78 -2.83
N TYR A 15 6.88 -1.54 -4.13
CA TYR A 15 6.09 -0.46 -4.69
C TYR A 15 4.70 -0.98 -5.05
N GLY A 16 3.67 -0.23 -4.67
CA GLY A 16 2.31 -0.63 -5.01
C GLY A 16 1.39 0.57 -5.00
N ARG A 17 0.18 0.37 -5.52
CA ARG A 17 -0.84 1.41 -5.53
C ARG A 17 -1.97 1.01 -4.59
N VAL A 18 -2.37 1.94 -3.75
CA VAL A 18 -3.45 1.70 -2.79
C VAL A 18 -4.77 1.61 -3.53
N THR A 19 -5.48 0.50 -3.36
CA THR A 19 -6.79 0.32 -3.99
C THR A 19 -7.89 0.20 -2.96
N SER A 20 -7.55 -0.10 -1.71
CA SER A 20 -8.54 -0.24 -0.66
C SER A 20 -7.88 0.03 0.68
N ILE A 21 -8.61 0.67 1.57
CA ILE A 21 -8.14 0.95 2.93
C ILE A 21 -9.23 0.47 3.89
N SER A 22 -8.84 -0.29 4.90
CA SER A 22 -9.78 -0.82 5.89
C SER A 22 -9.10 -0.85 7.25
N ASP A 23 -9.63 -0.08 8.20
CA ASP A 23 -9.08 0.00 9.56
C ASP A 23 -7.57 0.29 9.52
N ASP A 24 -6.75 -0.68 9.89
CA ASP A 24 -5.30 -0.52 9.91
C ASP A 24 -4.62 -1.30 8.79
N THR A 25 -5.37 -1.70 7.76
CA THR A 25 -4.82 -2.44 6.63
C THR A 25 -5.08 -1.70 5.33
N VAL A 26 -4.21 -1.95 4.35
CA VAL A 26 -4.39 -1.43 3.00
C VAL A 26 -4.14 -2.55 2.01
N THR A 27 -4.82 -2.48 0.88
CA THR A 27 -4.60 -3.39 -0.23
C THR A 27 -3.79 -2.65 -1.29
N LEU A 28 -2.68 -3.25 -1.69
CA LEU A 28 -1.81 -2.68 -2.71
C LEU A 28 -1.86 -3.53 -3.95
N VAL A 29 -2.05 -2.88 -5.09
CA VAL A 29 -1.95 -3.56 -6.38
C VAL A 29 -0.51 -3.49 -6.84
N LEU A 30 0.03 -4.65 -7.15
CA LEU A 30 1.38 -4.79 -7.66
C LEU A 30 1.31 -5.19 -9.14
N LYS A 31 2.47 -5.32 -9.74
CA LYS A 31 2.54 -5.68 -11.14
C LYS A 31 1.86 -7.02 -11.44
N ASN A 32 2.01 -7.99 -10.54
CA ASN A 32 1.53 -9.35 -10.76
C ASN A 32 0.46 -9.78 -9.78
N GLY A 33 -0.25 -8.82 -9.19
CA GLY A 33 -1.30 -9.17 -8.25
C GLY A 33 -1.47 -8.12 -7.19
N GLU A 34 -2.06 -8.48 -6.08
CA GLU A 34 -2.26 -7.53 -5.00
C GLU A 34 -2.00 -8.19 -3.66
N ILE A 35 -1.64 -7.36 -2.68
CA ILE A 35 -1.38 -7.83 -1.32
C ILE A 35 -2.12 -6.92 -0.34
N LYS A 36 -2.41 -7.47 0.83
CA LYS A 36 -3.01 -6.72 1.91
C LYS A 36 -2.01 -6.66 3.06
N ILE A 37 -1.69 -5.45 3.51
CA ILE A 37 -0.70 -5.27 4.56
C ILE A 37 -1.21 -4.25 5.57
N LYS A 38 -0.59 -4.20 6.74
CA LYS A 38 -0.89 -3.16 7.72
C LYS A 38 -0.36 -1.83 7.25
N THR A 39 -1.10 -0.76 7.56
CA THR A 39 -0.68 0.58 7.16
C THR A 39 0.66 0.96 7.78
N SER A 40 0.99 0.37 8.94
CA SER A 40 2.26 0.68 9.61
C SER A 40 3.47 0.23 8.79
N PHE A 41 3.29 -0.64 7.82
CA PHE A 41 4.38 -1.08 6.96
C PHE A 41 4.59 -0.19 5.75
N ILE A 42 3.74 0.80 5.55
CA ILE A 42 3.95 1.77 4.48
C ILE A 42 5.05 2.72 4.93
N ASN A 43 6.13 2.76 4.15
CA ASN A 43 7.27 3.59 4.50
C ASN A 43 7.05 5.04 4.04
N SER A 44 6.66 5.19 2.80
CA SER A 44 6.49 6.54 2.26
C SER A 44 5.54 6.50 1.07
N ILE A 45 5.04 7.68 0.74
CA ILE A 45 4.22 7.86 -0.46
C ILE A 45 5.17 8.20 -1.61
N SER A 46 5.05 7.45 -2.64
CA SER A 46 5.91 7.61 -3.79
C SER A 46 5.51 8.82 -4.65
#